data_1f4fec0ee78dbb1b8e45e78189a276f8
#
_entry.id   1f4fec0ee78dbb1b8e45e78189a276f8
#
_cell.length_a   1.000
_cell.length_b   1.000
_cell.length_c   1.000
_cell.angle_alpha   90.00
_cell.angle_beta   90.00
_cell.angle_gamma   90.00
#
_symmetry.space_group_name_H-M   'P 1'
#
loop_
_entity.id
_entity.type
_entity.pdbx_description
1 polymer ?
#
loop_
_entity_poly.entity_id
_entity_poly.type
_entity_poly.pdbx_seq_one_letter_code
_entity_poly.pdbx_strand_id
1 'polypeptide(L)'
;KYLFLDEPTNGLDIPSKSQFRSSILKYTSEDSTIVISTHQVRDLENVIDPIIILDRQDVLLNASLEEISHKLFFDYGTELHQESLYSEQLPGGFIQVYPNVRNQDSKVNIEALFNAVHKNKELIKGMFTNK
;
A
#
# COMPACT_ATOMS: atom_id res chain seq x y z
N LYS A 1 -5.81 -12.10 20.48
CA LYS A 1 -5.08 -13.15 19.80
C LYS A 1 -4.28 -12.57 18.65
N TYR A 2 -3.00 -12.87 18.58
CA TYR A 2 -2.07 -12.33 17.58
C TYR A 2 -1.49 -13.46 16.74
N LEU A 3 -1.43 -13.23 15.43
CA LEU A 3 -0.82 -14.15 14.49
C LEU A 3 0.18 -13.36 13.63
N PHE A 4 1.41 -13.88 13.56
CA PHE A 4 2.46 -13.29 12.72
C PHE A 4 2.77 -14.23 11.57
N LEU A 5 2.73 -13.69 10.35
CA LEU A 5 3.07 -14.42 9.13
C LEU A 5 4.19 -13.68 8.41
N ASP A 6 5.26 -14.40 8.10
CA ASP A 6 6.41 -13.82 7.39
C ASP A 6 6.47 -14.42 5.99
N GLU A 7 6.35 -13.55 4.98
CA GLU A 7 6.36 -13.94 3.57
C GLU A 7 5.39 -15.11 3.26
N PRO A 8 4.13 -15.02 3.69
CA PRO A 8 3.23 -16.19 3.63
C PRO A 8 2.85 -16.62 2.23
N THR A 9 2.99 -15.73 1.22
CA THR A 9 2.64 -16.07 -0.16
C THR A 9 3.85 -16.47 -1.01
N ASN A 10 5.05 -16.46 -0.41
CA ASN A 10 6.27 -16.78 -1.13
C ASN A 10 6.23 -18.22 -1.63
N GLY A 11 6.46 -18.40 -2.94
CA GLY A 11 6.47 -19.73 -3.55
C GLY A 11 5.09 -20.28 -3.91
N LEU A 12 4.02 -19.56 -3.64
CA LEU A 12 2.66 -20.00 -3.98
C LEU A 12 2.32 -19.64 -5.43
N ASP A 13 1.56 -20.53 -6.10
CA ASP A 13 1.01 -20.21 -7.42
C ASP A 13 -0.21 -19.28 -7.29
N ILE A 14 -0.74 -18.83 -8.42
CA ILE A 14 -1.85 -17.87 -8.42
C ILE A 14 -3.09 -18.40 -7.70
N PRO A 15 -3.57 -19.63 -7.97
CA PRO A 15 -4.73 -20.15 -7.23
C PRO A 15 -4.49 -20.26 -5.74
N SER A 16 -3.29 -20.68 -5.32
CA SER A 16 -2.94 -20.82 -3.90
C SER A 16 -2.89 -19.46 -3.21
N LYS A 17 -2.40 -18.41 -3.89
CA LYS A 17 -2.41 -17.05 -3.35
C LYS A 17 -3.83 -16.55 -3.14
N SER A 18 -4.71 -16.81 -4.10
CA SER A 18 -6.13 -16.44 -3.98
C SER A 18 -6.79 -17.15 -2.81
N GLN A 19 -6.50 -18.43 -2.64
CA GLN A 19 -7.02 -19.22 -1.52
C GLN A 19 -6.50 -18.71 -0.18
N PHE A 20 -5.23 -18.34 -0.12
CA PHE A 20 -4.64 -17.75 1.08
C PHE A 20 -5.37 -16.45 1.47
N ARG A 21 -5.59 -15.55 0.51
CA ARG A 21 -6.29 -14.28 0.78
C ARG A 21 -7.71 -14.53 1.31
N SER A 22 -8.42 -15.48 0.70
CA SER A 22 -9.77 -15.84 1.15
C SER A 22 -9.76 -16.39 2.56
N SER A 23 -8.77 -17.21 2.88
CA SER A 23 -8.64 -17.81 4.22
C SER A 23 -8.37 -16.74 5.28
N ILE A 24 -7.50 -15.80 4.99
CA ILE A 24 -7.19 -14.71 5.92
C ILE A 24 -8.45 -13.89 6.22
N LEU A 25 -9.22 -13.54 5.19
CA LEU A 25 -10.44 -12.76 5.38
C LEU A 25 -11.49 -13.52 6.20
N LYS A 26 -11.57 -14.83 6.04
CA LYS A 26 -12.50 -15.67 6.82
C LYS A 26 -12.12 -15.76 8.29
N TYR A 27 -10.83 -15.82 8.59
CA TYR A 27 -10.35 -16.03 9.95
C TYR A 27 -10.14 -14.72 10.72
N THR A 28 -10.33 -13.58 10.06
CA THR A 28 -10.24 -12.29 10.73
C THR A 28 -11.46 -12.08 11.61
N SER A 29 -11.23 -11.83 12.90
CA SER A 29 -12.29 -11.50 13.84
C SER A 29 -11.90 -10.25 14.62
N GLU A 30 -12.89 -9.65 15.32
CA GLU A 30 -12.64 -8.44 16.10
C GLU A 30 -11.58 -8.63 17.19
N ASP A 31 -11.43 -9.87 17.67
CA ASP A 31 -10.49 -10.19 18.75
C ASP A 31 -9.13 -10.66 18.22
N SER A 32 -8.95 -10.66 16.91
CA SER A 32 -7.73 -11.17 16.30
C SER A 32 -6.97 -10.06 15.57
N THR A 33 -5.65 -10.10 15.72
CA THR A 33 -4.75 -9.24 14.95
C THR A 33 -3.81 -10.14 14.16
N ILE A 34 -3.75 -9.92 12.86
CA ILE A 34 -2.85 -10.65 11.98
C ILE A 34 -1.84 -9.66 11.42
N VAL A 35 -0.56 -9.94 11.67
CA VAL A 35 0.53 -9.12 11.15
C VAL A 35 1.22 -9.91 10.05
N ILE A 36 1.28 -9.32 8.85
CA ILE A 36 1.90 -9.95 7.69
C ILE A 36 3.10 -9.12 7.26
N SER A 37 4.27 -9.77 7.24
CA SER A 37 5.51 -9.17 6.77
C SER A 37 5.79 -9.70 5.37
N THR A 38 5.93 -8.81 4.39
CA THR A 38 6.21 -9.21 3.02
C THR A 38 6.81 -8.06 2.21
N HIS A 39 7.58 -8.41 1.18
CA HIS A 39 7.97 -7.48 0.12
C HIS A 39 7.18 -7.75 -1.16
N GLN A 40 6.32 -8.77 -1.17
CA GLN A 40 5.43 -9.08 -2.29
C GLN A 40 4.07 -8.41 -2.05
N VAL A 41 4.08 -7.08 -2.04
CA VAL A 41 2.93 -6.29 -1.59
C VAL A 41 1.69 -6.45 -2.47
N ARG A 42 1.90 -6.76 -3.75
CA ARG A 42 0.78 -6.97 -4.69
C ARG A 42 -0.10 -8.13 -4.26
N ASP A 43 0.48 -9.15 -3.64
CA ASP A 43 -0.26 -10.34 -3.20
C ASP A 43 -1.25 -10.06 -2.08
N LEU A 44 -1.07 -8.95 -1.36
CA LEU A 44 -1.88 -8.61 -0.20
C LEU A 44 -2.81 -7.42 -0.45
N GLU A 45 -2.90 -6.95 -1.68
CA GLU A 45 -3.81 -5.87 -2.01
C GLU A 45 -5.24 -6.26 -1.65
N ASN A 46 -5.98 -5.34 -1.04
CA ASN A 46 -7.34 -5.55 -0.52
C ASN A 46 -7.45 -6.48 0.68
N VAL A 47 -6.33 -6.89 1.28
CA VAL A 47 -6.33 -7.79 2.44
C VAL A 47 -5.86 -7.08 3.70
N ILE A 48 -4.87 -6.19 3.57
CA ILE A 48 -4.24 -5.56 4.74
C ILE A 48 -4.70 -4.12 4.94
N ASP A 49 -4.85 -3.75 6.21
CA ASP A 49 -5.14 -2.39 6.66
C ASP A 49 -4.99 -2.38 8.18
N PRO A 50 -4.21 -1.53 8.81
CA PRO A 50 -3.37 -0.48 8.20
C PRO A 50 -2.10 -1.01 7.56
N ILE A 51 -1.36 -0.10 6.94
CA ILE A 51 -0.10 -0.41 6.26
C ILE A 51 1.05 0.24 6.99
N ILE A 52 2.10 -0.54 7.22
CA ILE A 52 3.36 -0.06 7.79
C ILE A 52 4.47 -0.37 6.80
N ILE A 53 5.20 0.67 6.37
CA ILE A 53 6.34 0.50 5.47
C ILE A 53 7.62 0.77 6.25
N LEU A 54 8.52 -0.18 6.21
CA LEU A 54 9.78 -0.13 6.92
C LEU A 54 10.95 -0.06 5.95
N ASP A 55 11.98 0.69 6.32
CA ASP A 55 13.25 0.68 5.62
C ASP A 55 14.36 0.63 6.68
N ARG A 56 15.03 -0.52 6.74
CA ARG A 56 16.03 -0.81 7.78
C ARG A 56 15.40 -0.66 9.17
N GLN A 57 15.79 0.36 9.93
CA GLN A 57 15.27 0.58 11.28
C GLN A 57 14.28 1.74 11.35
N ASP A 58 13.90 2.29 10.20
CA ASP A 58 12.98 3.41 10.14
C ASP A 58 11.60 2.98 9.72
N VAL A 59 10.58 3.60 10.33
CA VAL A 59 9.20 3.49 9.87
C VAL A 59 8.96 4.63 8.90
N LEU A 60 8.84 4.31 7.63
CA LEU A 60 8.62 5.32 6.59
C LEU A 60 7.16 5.74 6.49
N LEU A 61 6.25 4.82 6.82
CA LEU A 61 4.81 5.05 6.78
C LEU A 61 4.12 4.14 7.78
N ASN A 62 3.12 4.68 8.46
CA ASN A 62 2.22 3.92 9.31
C ASN A 62 0.86 4.59 9.23
N ALA A 63 -0.04 4.05 8.41
CA ALA A 63 -1.31 4.69 8.14
C ALA A 63 -2.36 3.69 7.67
N SER A 64 -3.63 4.02 7.91
CA SER A 64 -4.74 3.27 7.35
C SER A 64 -4.89 3.58 5.85
N LEU A 65 -5.57 2.70 5.13
CA LEU A 65 -5.87 2.93 3.72
C LEU A 65 -6.67 4.22 3.54
N GLU A 66 -7.59 4.49 4.46
CA GLU A 66 -8.40 5.72 4.42
C GLU A 66 -7.52 6.96 4.55
N GLU A 67 -6.60 6.97 5.50
CA GLU A 67 -5.68 8.09 5.69
C GLU A 67 -4.78 8.28 4.47
N ILE A 68 -4.29 7.18 3.90
CA ILE A 68 -3.44 7.21 2.72
C ILE A 68 -4.18 7.83 1.54
N SER A 69 -5.40 7.38 1.26
CA SER A 69 -6.19 7.88 0.14
C SER A 69 -6.64 9.32 0.35
N HIS A 70 -6.72 9.76 1.60
CA HIS A 70 -7.05 11.15 1.91
C HIS A 70 -5.88 12.10 1.58
N LYS A 71 -4.66 11.65 1.80
CA LYS A 71 -3.46 12.47 1.62
C LYS A 71 -2.78 12.31 0.26
N LEU A 72 -2.93 11.15 -0.37
CA LEU A 72 -2.30 10.84 -1.65
C LEU A 72 -3.36 10.42 -2.66
N PHE A 73 -3.19 10.87 -3.89
CA PHE A 73 -4.08 10.49 -4.98
C PHE A 73 -3.37 9.51 -5.92
N PHE A 74 -4.03 8.39 -6.22
CA PHE A 74 -3.52 7.34 -7.11
C PHE A 74 -4.28 7.44 -8.43
N ASP A 75 -3.58 7.88 -9.47
CA ASP A 75 -4.19 8.25 -10.73
C ASP A 75 -3.71 7.37 -11.88
N TYR A 76 -4.67 6.86 -12.65
CA TYR A 76 -4.40 6.14 -13.90
C TYR A 76 -4.77 7.07 -15.05
N GLY A 77 -3.78 7.57 -15.77
CA GLY A 77 -4.06 8.56 -16.80
C GLY A 77 -3.00 8.61 -17.88
N THR A 78 -3.15 9.58 -18.76
CA THR A 78 -2.24 9.80 -19.89
C THR A 78 -1.39 11.06 -19.75
N GLU A 79 -1.64 11.87 -18.72
CA GLU A 79 -0.89 13.09 -18.47
C GLU A 79 -0.26 13.07 -17.10
N LEU A 80 1.03 13.45 -17.02
CA LEU A 80 1.75 13.54 -15.77
C LEU A 80 1.38 14.82 -15.03
N HIS A 81 1.04 14.66 -13.75
CA HIS A 81 0.78 15.77 -12.85
C HIS A 81 2.09 16.46 -12.48
N GLN A 82 2.06 17.78 -12.32
CA GLN A 82 3.25 18.56 -11.99
C GLN A 82 3.89 18.17 -10.66
N GLU A 83 3.06 17.72 -9.70
CA GLU A 83 3.53 17.34 -8.37
C GLU A 83 3.61 15.82 -8.20
N SER A 84 3.75 15.09 -9.29
CA SER A 84 3.85 13.63 -9.23
C SER A 84 5.07 13.20 -8.40
N LEU A 85 4.83 12.40 -7.38
CA LEU A 85 5.87 11.86 -6.51
C LEU A 85 6.44 10.56 -7.07
N TYR A 86 5.66 9.87 -7.87
CA TYR A 86 6.04 8.61 -8.49
C TYR A 86 5.16 8.36 -9.70
N SER A 87 5.75 7.85 -10.74
CA SER A 87 5.00 7.40 -11.92
C SER A 87 5.63 6.15 -12.50
N GLU A 88 4.78 5.30 -13.07
CA GLU A 88 5.19 4.08 -13.75
C GLU A 88 4.39 3.96 -15.02
N GLN A 89 5.08 3.71 -16.13
CA GLN A 89 4.42 3.57 -17.42
C GLN A 89 3.70 2.22 -17.51
N LEU A 90 2.47 2.26 -17.98
CA LEU A 90 1.63 1.09 -18.23
C LEU A 90 1.18 1.12 -19.67
N PRO A 91 0.71 -0.02 -20.22
CA PRO A 91 0.08 0.01 -21.54
C PRO A 91 -1.08 1.01 -21.56
N GLY A 92 -0.98 2.00 -22.44
CA GLY A 92 -2.01 3.02 -22.58
C GLY A 92 -1.92 4.22 -21.67
N GLY A 93 -0.90 4.30 -20.80
CA GLY A 93 -0.77 5.46 -19.93
C GLY A 93 0.19 5.25 -18.78
N PHE A 94 -0.15 5.82 -17.61
CA PHE A 94 0.65 5.73 -16.40
C PHE A 94 -0.21 5.43 -15.19
N ILE A 95 0.42 4.85 -14.17
CA ILE A 95 -0.05 5.05 -12.80
C ILE A 95 0.88 6.07 -12.16
N GLN A 96 0.32 7.00 -11.41
CA GLN A 96 1.10 8.01 -10.69
C GLN A 96 0.49 8.31 -9.34
N VAL A 97 1.32 8.82 -8.45
CA VAL A 97 0.92 9.21 -7.09
C VAL A 97 1.32 10.66 -6.87
N TYR A 98 0.38 11.46 -6.42
CA TYR A 98 0.65 12.86 -6.08
C TYR A 98 -0.21 13.31 -4.90
N PRO A 99 0.12 14.45 -4.26
CA PRO A 99 -0.66 14.91 -3.10
C PRO A 99 -2.12 15.16 -3.48
N ASN A 100 -3.03 14.71 -2.63
CA ASN A 100 -4.47 14.82 -2.87
C ASN A 100 -4.99 16.19 -2.43
N VAL A 101 -4.73 17.21 -3.23
CA VAL A 101 -5.11 18.59 -2.90
C VAL A 101 -6.57 18.90 -3.21
N ARG A 102 -7.20 18.11 -4.09
CA ARG A 102 -8.59 18.30 -4.48
C ARG A 102 -9.58 17.48 -3.65
N ASN A 103 -9.07 16.74 -2.69
CA ASN A 103 -9.87 15.89 -1.82
C ASN A 103 -10.75 14.90 -2.60
N GLN A 104 -10.15 14.26 -3.61
CA GLN A 104 -10.80 13.27 -4.46
C GLN A 104 -10.55 11.87 -3.95
N ASP A 105 -11.46 10.96 -4.26
CA ASP A 105 -11.31 9.55 -3.90
C ASP A 105 -10.49 8.81 -4.94
N SER A 106 -9.61 7.92 -4.47
CA SER A 106 -8.89 6.99 -5.32
C SER A 106 -8.62 5.71 -4.55
N LYS A 107 -8.42 4.63 -5.29
CA LYS A 107 -8.06 3.35 -4.68
C LYS A 107 -6.55 3.28 -4.49
N VAL A 108 -6.12 3.00 -3.27
CA VAL A 108 -4.70 2.84 -2.96
C VAL A 108 -4.15 1.64 -3.74
N ASN A 109 -3.08 1.88 -4.48
CA ASN A 109 -2.28 0.83 -5.12
C ASN A 109 -1.05 0.65 -4.24
N ILE A 110 -0.95 -0.49 -3.55
CA ILE A 110 0.08 -0.70 -2.54
C ILE A 110 1.49 -0.67 -3.14
N GLU A 111 1.66 -1.26 -4.32
CA GLU A 111 2.96 -1.26 -5.00
C GLU A 111 3.39 0.15 -5.39
N ALA A 112 2.48 0.94 -5.94
CA ALA A 112 2.76 2.34 -6.26
C ALA A 112 3.05 3.16 -5.00
N LEU A 113 2.31 2.91 -3.93
CA LEU A 113 2.56 3.54 -2.63
C LEU A 113 3.97 3.21 -2.13
N PHE A 114 4.34 1.94 -2.15
CA PHE A 114 5.66 1.49 -1.70
C PHE A 114 6.76 2.21 -2.48
N ASN A 115 6.64 2.27 -3.80
CA ASN A 115 7.63 2.92 -4.65
C ASN A 115 7.66 4.45 -4.43
N ALA A 116 6.50 5.07 -4.26
CA ALA A 116 6.42 6.51 -3.98
C ALA A 116 7.08 6.86 -2.65
N VAL A 117 6.83 6.04 -1.62
CA VAL A 117 7.44 6.23 -0.29
C VAL A 117 8.95 6.12 -0.36
N HIS A 118 9.47 5.10 -1.05
CA HIS A 118 10.92 4.90 -1.15
C HIS A 118 11.61 6.00 -1.95
N LYS A 119 10.93 6.55 -2.95
CA LYS A 119 11.48 7.62 -3.77
C LYS A 119 11.44 8.99 -3.07
N ASN A 120 10.49 9.17 -2.13
CA ASN A 120 10.25 10.47 -1.49
C ASN A 120 10.13 10.30 0.03
N LYS A 121 11.10 9.64 0.65
CA LYS A 121 11.05 9.23 2.07
C LYS A 121 10.71 10.39 3.01
N GLU A 122 11.46 11.48 2.93
CA GLU A 122 11.30 12.61 3.86
C GLU A 122 9.98 13.34 3.64
N LEU A 123 9.61 13.56 2.38
CA LEU A 123 8.39 14.28 2.05
C LEU A 123 7.15 13.51 2.53
N ILE A 124 7.08 12.23 2.21
CA ILE A 124 5.91 11.41 2.58
C ILE A 124 5.88 11.16 4.08
N LYS A 125 7.03 10.91 4.69
CA LYS A 125 7.11 10.78 6.15
C LYS A 125 6.54 12.02 6.84
N GLY A 126 6.88 13.20 6.36
CA GLY A 126 6.35 14.45 6.90
C GLY A 126 4.84 14.60 6.73
N MET A 127 4.29 14.10 5.63
CA MET A 127 2.85 14.16 5.39
C MET A 127 2.04 13.33 6.40
N PHE A 128 2.62 12.25 6.93
CA PHE A 128 1.92 11.31 7.80
C PHE A 128 2.30 11.38 9.27
N THR A 129 3.30 12.16 9.64
CA THR A 129 3.71 12.28 11.05
C THR A 129 3.07 13.43 11.78
N ASN A 130 2.49 14.39 11.08
CA ASN A 130 1.83 15.56 11.68
C ASN A 130 0.35 15.23 11.92
N LYS A 131 0.12 14.43 12.92
CA LYS A 131 -1.25 14.07 13.33
C LYS A 131 -1.74 14.95 14.46
#